data_cc796f0d86255e5c471ff65faf0e0927
#
_entry.id   cc796f0d86255e5c471ff65faf0e0927
#
_cell.length_a   1.000
_cell.length_b   1.000
_cell.length_c   1.000
_cell.angle_alpha   90.00
_cell.angle_beta   90.00
_cell.angle_gamma   90.00
#
_symmetry.space_group_name_H-M   'P 1'
#
loop_
_entity.id
_entity.type
_entity.pdbx_description
1 polymer ?
#
loop_
_entity_poly.entity_id
_entity_poly.type
_entity_poly.pdbx_seq_one_letter_code
_entity_poly.pdbx_strand_id
1 'polypeptide(L)'
;MILLSFDTEEFDVPREHGVEYSLEEGMKVSIFGTNRILDTLKENNVKATFFCTGNFAENAPEVIKRIIEEGHEVACHGVDHWRPNANDVFRSKEIVERVSGVKTKGYRQPRMFPVSDEDIENAGFEYNSSLNPAFIPGRYIHLNTPRTYFMRKGVMEIPASVTPIIRFPLFWLALHNLPESIYYWMTNRV
;
A
#
# COMPACT_ATOMS: atom_id res chain seq x y z
N MET A 1 9.50 -8.32 -14.29
CA MET A 1 8.76 -8.86 -13.13
C MET A 1 7.85 -7.74 -12.63
N ILE A 2 6.58 -8.04 -12.38
CA ILE A 2 5.62 -7.08 -11.82
C ILE A 2 5.38 -7.48 -10.37
N LEU A 3 5.53 -6.54 -9.44
CA LEU A 3 5.16 -6.67 -8.04
C LEU A 3 3.80 -5.99 -7.87
N LEU A 4 2.77 -6.78 -7.60
CA LEU A 4 1.43 -6.26 -7.37
C LEU A 4 1.21 -6.02 -5.89
N SER A 5 0.72 -4.85 -5.52
CA SER A 5 0.41 -4.52 -4.13
C SER A 5 -0.89 -3.75 -3.99
N PHE A 6 -1.54 -3.92 -2.85
CA PHE A 6 -2.78 -3.25 -2.48
C PHE A 6 -2.63 -2.63 -1.10
N ASP A 7 -3.05 -1.38 -0.96
CA ASP A 7 -3.21 -0.75 0.32
C ASP A 7 -4.59 -1.15 0.86
N THR A 8 -4.58 -1.76 2.04
CA THR A 8 -5.77 -2.37 2.65
C THR A 8 -6.03 -1.67 3.98
N GLU A 9 -7.00 -0.80 3.93
CA GLU A 9 -7.26 0.20 4.96
C GLU A 9 -8.76 0.39 5.15
N GLU A 10 -9.16 1.06 6.21
CA GLU A 10 -10.52 1.56 6.37
C GLU A 10 -10.82 2.61 5.30
N PHE A 11 -11.86 2.39 4.49
CA PHE A 11 -12.24 3.31 3.41
C PHE A 11 -12.69 4.65 4.00
N ASP A 12 -11.95 5.71 3.69
CA ASP A 12 -12.13 7.04 4.29
C ASP A 12 -12.35 8.17 3.26
N VAL A 13 -12.36 7.88 1.97
CA VAL A 13 -12.51 8.87 0.89
C VAL A 13 -13.71 9.83 1.08
N PRO A 14 -14.91 9.40 1.56
CA PRO A 14 -15.99 10.34 1.82
C PRO A 14 -15.65 11.45 2.81
N ARG A 15 -14.79 11.17 3.79
CA ARG A 15 -14.33 12.17 4.77
C ARG A 15 -13.48 13.29 4.13
N GLU A 16 -12.72 12.99 3.08
CA GLU A 16 -11.97 13.99 2.33
C GLU A 16 -12.88 15.02 1.66
N HIS A 17 -14.11 14.64 1.40
CA HIS A 17 -15.14 15.49 0.80
C HIS A 17 -16.13 16.07 1.84
N GLY A 18 -15.79 15.99 3.14
CA GLY A 18 -16.60 16.53 4.23
C GLY A 18 -17.88 15.73 4.52
N VAL A 19 -17.97 14.50 4.02
CA VAL A 19 -19.07 13.58 4.34
C VAL A 19 -18.77 12.89 5.66
N GLU A 20 -19.74 12.91 6.59
CA GLU A 20 -19.65 12.13 7.81
C GLU A 20 -19.72 10.64 7.46
N TYR A 21 -18.71 9.88 7.88
CA TYR A 21 -18.54 8.49 7.51
C TYR A 21 -17.94 7.71 8.68
N SER A 22 -18.62 6.67 9.12
CA SER A 22 -18.20 5.88 10.28
C SER A 22 -17.10 4.87 9.91
N LEU A 23 -16.33 4.44 10.91
CA LEU A 23 -15.35 3.36 10.74
C LEU A 23 -16.04 2.08 10.26
N GLU A 24 -17.21 1.76 10.81
CA GLU A 24 -17.98 0.56 10.43
C GLU A 24 -18.37 0.55 8.95
N GLU A 25 -18.83 1.69 8.42
CA GLU A 25 -19.15 1.83 7.00
C GLU A 25 -17.91 1.67 6.13
N GLY A 26 -16.81 2.33 6.51
CA GLY A 26 -15.52 2.20 5.84
C GLY A 26 -15.02 0.76 5.81
N MET A 27 -15.10 0.06 6.94
CA MET A 27 -14.71 -1.34 7.04
C MET A 27 -15.55 -2.26 6.16
N LYS A 28 -16.86 -2.07 6.09
CA LYS A 28 -17.73 -2.86 5.18
C LYS A 28 -17.30 -2.76 3.72
N VAL A 29 -16.99 -1.55 3.27
CA VAL A 29 -16.51 -1.32 1.89
C VAL A 29 -15.17 -2.00 1.67
N SER A 30 -14.22 -1.81 2.58
CA SER A 30 -12.86 -2.36 2.46
C SER A 30 -12.84 -3.89 2.53
N ILE A 31 -13.59 -4.49 3.44
CA ILE A 31 -13.71 -5.95 3.54
C ILE A 31 -14.27 -6.53 2.25
N PHE A 32 -15.35 -5.93 1.72
CA PHE A 32 -15.94 -6.38 0.46
C PHE A 32 -14.93 -6.25 -0.70
N GLY A 33 -14.28 -5.10 -0.84
CA GLY A 33 -13.30 -4.84 -1.90
C GLY A 33 -12.11 -5.80 -1.83
N THR A 34 -11.54 -5.98 -0.65
CA THR A 34 -10.39 -6.87 -0.44
C THR A 34 -10.75 -8.33 -0.79
N ASN A 35 -11.92 -8.81 -0.38
CA ASN A 35 -12.38 -10.16 -0.73
C ASN A 35 -12.55 -10.34 -2.24
N ARG A 36 -13.07 -9.32 -2.96
CA ARG A 36 -13.17 -9.37 -4.43
C ARG A 36 -11.81 -9.41 -5.11
N ILE A 37 -10.83 -8.66 -4.58
CA ILE A 37 -9.44 -8.70 -5.06
C ILE A 37 -8.86 -10.10 -4.85
N LEU A 38 -9.02 -10.69 -3.67
CA LEU A 38 -8.55 -12.04 -3.36
C LEU A 38 -9.17 -13.10 -4.29
N ASP A 39 -10.48 -13.03 -4.55
CA ASP A 39 -11.14 -13.91 -5.52
C ASP A 39 -10.47 -13.81 -6.90
N THR A 40 -10.27 -12.59 -7.40
CA THR A 40 -9.64 -12.34 -8.71
C THR A 40 -8.19 -12.85 -8.76
N LEU A 41 -7.40 -12.61 -7.70
CA LEU A 41 -6.02 -13.10 -7.63
C LEU A 41 -5.95 -14.62 -7.63
N LYS A 42 -6.87 -15.27 -6.92
CA LYS A 42 -6.99 -16.73 -6.87
C LYS A 42 -7.36 -17.31 -8.23
N GLU A 43 -8.37 -16.76 -8.91
CA GLU A 43 -8.79 -17.17 -10.24
C GLU A 43 -7.67 -17.09 -11.27
N ASN A 44 -6.78 -16.10 -11.13
CA ASN A 44 -5.66 -15.87 -12.04
C ASN A 44 -4.33 -16.49 -11.56
N ASN A 45 -4.31 -17.17 -10.41
CA ASN A 45 -3.11 -17.74 -9.79
C ASN A 45 -1.99 -16.70 -9.60
N VAL A 46 -2.35 -15.48 -9.19
CA VAL A 46 -1.41 -14.35 -8.95
C VAL A 46 -1.26 -14.13 -7.45
N LYS A 47 -0.02 -13.83 -7.01
CA LYS A 47 0.28 -13.43 -5.63
C LYS A 47 0.56 -11.94 -5.56
N ALA A 48 0.25 -11.35 -4.42
CA ALA A 48 0.40 -9.91 -4.17
C ALA A 48 0.83 -9.64 -2.73
N THR A 49 1.23 -8.39 -2.47
CA THR A 49 1.45 -7.85 -1.12
C THR A 49 0.27 -6.99 -0.73
N PHE A 50 -0.26 -7.19 0.47
CA PHE A 50 -1.31 -6.39 1.08
C PHE A 50 -0.71 -5.55 2.21
N PHE A 51 -0.61 -4.25 2.01
CA PHE A 51 -0.19 -3.30 3.05
C PHE A 51 -1.41 -2.96 3.91
N CYS A 52 -1.49 -3.53 5.10
CA CYS A 52 -2.66 -3.44 5.97
C CYS A 52 -2.45 -2.41 7.08
N THR A 53 -3.45 -1.54 7.31
CA THR A 53 -3.47 -0.69 8.50
C THR A 53 -3.71 -1.52 9.76
N GLY A 54 -3.26 -1.01 10.91
CA GLY A 54 -3.55 -1.63 12.21
C GLY A 54 -5.06 -1.71 12.46
N ASN A 55 -5.78 -0.64 12.14
CA ASN A 55 -7.24 -0.59 12.25
C ASN A 55 -7.94 -1.65 11.40
N PHE A 56 -7.52 -1.80 10.13
CA PHE A 56 -8.08 -2.84 9.28
C PHE A 56 -7.81 -4.24 9.86
N ALA A 57 -6.57 -4.48 10.28
CA ALA A 57 -6.20 -5.79 10.83
C ALA A 57 -7.03 -6.16 12.07
N GLU A 58 -7.23 -5.23 13.01
CA GLU A 58 -8.03 -5.48 14.22
C GLU A 58 -9.53 -5.67 13.95
N ASN A 59 -10.08 -4.99 12.93
CA ASN A 59 -11.50 -5.04 12.63
C ASN A 59 -11.89 -6.08 11.56
N ALA A 60 -10.91 -6.69 10.87
CA ALA A 60 -11.15 -7.72 9.86
C ALA A 60 -10.11 -8.87 9.93
N PRO A 61 -9.91 -9.49 11.12
CA PRO A 61 -8.88 -10.53 11.30
C PRO A 61 -9.10 -11.75 10.38
N GLU A 62 -10.34 -12.04 10.02
CA GLU A 62 -10.67 -13.11 9.08
C GLU A 62 -10.17 -12.83 7.65
N VAL A 63 -10.15 -11.55 7.23
CA VAL A 63 -9.60 -11.16 5.93
C VAL A 63 -8.08 -11.26 5.95
N ILE A 64 -7.42 -10.81 7.03
CA ILE A 64 -5.97 -10.99 7.23
C ILE A 64 -5.59 -12.47 7.16
N LYS A 65 -6.35 -13.33 7.84
CA LYS A 65 -6.14 -14.78 7.79
C LYS A 65 -6.27 -15.32 6.37
N ARG A 66 -7.31 -14.90 5.64
CA ARG A 66 -7.53 -15.30 4.24
C ARG A 66 -6.36 -14.88 3.33
N ILE A 67 -5.85 -13.66 3.47
CA ILE A 67 -4.68 -13.17 2.72
C ILE A 67 -3.50 -14.13 2.88
N ILE A 68 -3.22 -14.56 4.11
CA ILE A 68 -2.11 -15.47 4.41
C ILE A 68 -2.38 -16.88 3.88
N GLU A 69 -3.56 -17.44 4.12
CA GLU A 69 -3.93 -18.79 3.69
C GLU A 69 -3.92 -18.95 2.16
N GLU A 70 -4.24 -17.87 1.44
CA GLU A 70 -4.14 -17.84 -0.01
C GLU A 70 -2.71 -17.56 -0.52
N GLY A 71 -1.72 -17.43 0.39
CA GLY A 71 -0.28 -17.33 0.08
C GLY A 71 0.15 -15.95 -0.42
N HIS A 72 -0.54 -14.91 -0.02
CA HIS A 72 -0.16 -13.52 -0.22
C HIS A 72 0.70 -13.01 0.94
N GLU A 73 1.42 -11.91 0.73
CA GLU A 73 2.17 -11.23 1.78
C GLU A 73 1.27 -10.23 2.49
N VAL A 74 1.35 -10.22 3.84
CA VAL A 74 0.83 -9.15 4.70
C VAL A 74 1.99 -8.25 5.09
N ALA A 75 1.87 -6.95 4.82
CA ALA A 75 2.80 -5.90 5.19
C ALA A 75 2.10 -4.78 5.98
N CYS A 76 2.84 -3.85 6.55
CA CYS A 76 2.29 -2.80 7.40
C CYS A 76 1.99 -1.50 6.63
N HIS A 77 0.86 -0.85 6.97
CA HIS A 77 0.41 0.42 6.39
C HIS A 77 0.05 1.47 7.47
N GLY A 78 0.91 1.63 8.49
CA GLY A 78 0.55 2.48 9.63
C GLY A 78 -0.58 1.88 10.47
N VAL A 79 -1.15 2.70 11.37
CA VAL A 79 -2.27 2.28 12.22
C VAL A 79 -3.60 2.78 11.67
N ASP A 80 -3.67 4.05 11.30
CA ASP A 80 -4.88 4.76 10.86
C ASP A 80 -4.57 5.48 9.53
N HIS A 81 -5.37 5.21 8.50
CA HIS A 81 -5.16 5.85 7.20
C HIS A 81 -5.60 7.32 7.20
N TRP A 82 -6.65 7.65 7.95
CA TRP A 82 -7.18 9.02 8.02
C TRP A 82 -6.25 9.97 8.77
N ARG A 83 -5.61 9.49 9.84
CA ARG A 83 -4.72 10.28 10.71
C ARG A 83 -3.38 9.59 10.89
N PRO A 84 -2.58 9.45 9.81
CA PRO A 84 -1.30 8.77 9.90
C PRO A 84 -0.35 9.55 10.82
N ASN A 85 0.35 8.81 11.67
CA ASN A 85 1.33 9.35 12.60
C ASN A 85 2.70 8.71 12.34
N ALA A 86 3.77 9.49 12.42
CA ALA A 86 5.12 8.97 12.26
C ALA A 86 5.49 7.89 13.30
N ASN A 87 4.92 7.96 14.50
CA ASN A 87 5.13 6.95 15.56
C ASN A 87 4.38 5.63 15.31
N ASP A 88 3.57 5.56 14.26
CA ASP A 88 2.76 4.37 13.96
C ASP A 88 3.57 3.22 13.36
N VAL A 89 4.82 3.44 12.97
CA VAL A 89 5.70 2.41 12.38
C VAL A 89 5.79 1.18 13.29
N PHE A 90 6.21 1.38 14.55
CA PHE A 90 6.35 0.28 15.52
C PHE A 90 5.00 -0.31 15.93
N ARG A 91 4.04 0.56 16.20
CA ARG A 91 2.70 0.16 16.65
C ARG A 91 1.96 -0.63 15.57
N SER A 92 2.05 -0.21 14.31
CA SER A 92 1.42 -0.96 13.21
C SER A 92 2.01 -2.36 13.08
N LYS A 93 3.34 -2.50 13.22
CA LYS A 93 4.00 -3.79 13.21
C LYS A 93 3.49 -4.70 14.32
N GLU A 94 3.45 -4.19 15.55
CA GLU A 94 2.93 -4.93 16.69
C GLU A 94 1.51 -5.44 16.47
N ILE A 95 0.61 -4.56 16.00
CA ILE A 95 -0.79 -4.89 15.76
C ILE A 95 -0.91 -5.93 14.63
N VAL A 96 -0.31 -5.64 13.47
CA VAL A 96 -0.45 -6.50 12.29
C VAL A 96 0.17 -7.88 12.53
N GLU A 97 1.36 -7.96 13.16
CA GLU A 97 1.98 -9.24 13.51
C GLU A 97 1.17 -10.02 14.56
N ARG A 98 0.59 -9.34 15.54
CA ARG A 98 -0.26 -9.97 16.56
C ARG A 98 -1.53 -10.58 15.93
N VAL A 99 -2.18 -9.85 15.02
CA VAL A 99 -3.42 -10.31 14.37
C VAL A 99 -3.14 -11.38 13.32
N SER A 100 -2.10 -11.18 12.50
CA SER A 100 -1.74 -12.09 11.41
C SER A 100 -1.05 -13.38 11.88
N GLY A 101 -0.34 -13.32 13.01
CA GLY A 101 0.49 -14.43 13.49
C GLY A 101 1.78 -14.63 12.69
N VAL A 102 2.10 -13.75 11.73
CA VAL A 102 3.32 -13.83 10.90
C VAL A 102 4.16 -12.58 11.08
N LYS A 103 5.47 -12.73 10.83
CA LYS A 103 6.40 -11.59 10.80
C LYS A 103 6.22 -10.78 9.53
N THR A 104 6.03 -9.46 9.68
CA THR A 104 5.91 -8.55 8.55
C THR A 104 7.28 -8.04 8.11
N LYS A 105 7.51 -8.01 6.80
CA LYS A 105 8.78 -7.60 6.19
C LYS A 105 8.74 -6.20 5.62
N GLY A 106 7.58 -5.77 5.14
CA GLY A 106 7.39 -4.53 4.41
C GLY A 106 6.58 -3.49 5.16
N TYR A 107 6.90 -2.23 4.85
CA TYR A 107 6.17 -1.08 5.32
C TYR A 107 5.81 -0.14 4.17
N ARG A 108 4.62 0.46 4.21
CA ARG A 108 4.22 1.61 3.39
C ARG A 108 3.53 2.63 4.27
N GLN A 109 3.99 3.89 4.23
CA GLN A 109 3.34 4.97 4.96
C GLN A 109 2.01 5.34 4.29
N PRO A 110 0.91 5.46 5.04
CA PRO A 110 -0.36 5.97 4.52
C PRO A 110 -0.17 7.28 3.75
N ARG A 111 -0.89 7.41 2.64
CA ARG A 111 -0.80 8.58 1.74
C ARG A 111 0.59 8.86 1.19
N MET A 112 1.52 7.91 1.32
CA MET A 112 2.95 8.07 0.97
C MET A 112 3.57 9.32 1.61
N PHE A 113 3.18 9.65 2.83
CA PHE A 113 3.81 10.72 3.59
C PHE A 113 5.26 10.37 3.95
N PRO A 114 6.11 11.37 4.21
CA PRO A 114 7.46 11.11 4.68
C PRO A 114 7.44 10.29 5.98
N VAL A 115 8.32 9.31 6.05
CA VAL A 115 8.58 8.47 7.22
C VAL A 115 10.07 8.42 7.49
N SER A 116 10.47 8.30 8.75
CA SER A 116 11.87 8.22 9.15
C SER A 116 12.49 6.89 8.70
N ASP A 117 13.60 6.95 7.96
CA ASP A 117 14.38 5.76 7.61
C ASP A 117 14.87 5.01 8.86
N GLU A 118 15.24 5.76 9.90
CA GLU A 118 15.71 5.20 11.16
C GLU A 118 14.60 4.41 11.87
N ASP A 119 13.36 4.92 11.84
CA ASP A 119 12.22 4.20 12.43
C ASP A 119 11.92 2.90 11.68
N ILE A 120 12.01 2.92 10.35
CA ILE A 120 11.84 1.72 9.52
C ILE A 120 12.92 0.68 9.81
N GLU A 121 14.19 1.11 9.87
CA GLU A 121 15.32 0.24 10.21
C GLU A 121 15.18 -0.32 11.62
N ASN A 122 14.92 0.54 12.62
CA ASN A 122 14.79 0.15 14.02
C ASN A 122 13.59 -0.77 14.28
N ALA A 123 12.51 -0.61 13.52
CA ALA A 123 11.38 -1.53 13.56
C ALA A 123 11.70 -2.89 12.91
N GLY A 124 12.84 -3.02 12.23
CA GLY A 124 13.30 -4.26 11.61
C GLY A 124 12.49 -4.64 10.37
N PHE A 125 12.07 -3.65 9.57
CA PHE A 125 11.51 -3.92 8.25
C PHE A 125 12.62 -4.19 7.24
N GLU A 126 12.40 -5.16 6.35
CA GLU A 126 13.32 -5.50 5.28
C GLU A 126 13.20 -4.52 4.09
N TYR A 127 11.99 -3.98 3.86
CA TYR A 127 11.76 -3.00 2.81
C TYR A 127 10.71 -1.94 3.19
N ASN A 128 10.82 -0.77 2.53
CA ASN A 128 9.89 0.35 2.59
C ASN A 128 9.38 0.69 1.19
N SER A 129 8.09 0.94 1.03
CA SER A 129 7.47 1.28 -0.25
C SER A 129 6.72 2.61 -0.19
N SER A 130 7.22 3.57 0.59
CA SER A 130 6.56 4.87 0.81
C SER A 130 6.96 5.95 -0.20
N LEU A 131 7.93 5.68 -1.09
CA LEU A 131 8.41 6.67 -2.04
C LEU A 131 7.54 6.73 -3.30
N ASN A 132 7.14 7.95 -3.66
CA ASN A 132 6.38 8.22 -4.88
C ASN A 132 7.22 9.08 -5.84
N PRO A 133 7.85 8.52 -6.89
CA PRO A 133 8.68 9.25 -7.83
C PRO A 133 7.87 9.98 -8.93
N ALA A 134 6.58 10.24 -8.71
CA ALA A 134 5.70 10.83 -9.70
C ALA A 134 6.01 12.30 -9.99
N PHE A 135 5.69 12.68 -11.23
CA PHE A 135 5.61 14.08 -11.65
C PHE A 135 4.17 14.39 -12.11
N ILE A 136 3.47 15.18 -11.31
CA ILE A 136 2.15 15.73 -11.62
C ILE A 136 2.24 17.24 -11.34
N PRO A 137 2.24 18.09 -12.36
CA PRO A 137 2.32 19.55 -12.19
C PRO A 137 1.29 20.05 -11.16
N GLY A 138 1.74 20.85 -10.21
CA GLY A 138 0.91 21.39 -9.13
C GLY A 138 0.63 20.44 -7.97
N ARG A 139 1.02 19.16 -8.06
CA ARG A 139 0.79 18.17 -6.99
C ARG A 139 2.06 17.44 -6.55
N TYR A 140 2.81 16.86 -7.48
CA TYR A 140 4.03 16.08 -7.18
C TYR A 140 5.16 16.50 -8.13
N ILE A 141 6.33 16.83 -7.57
CA ILE A 141 7.54 17.18 -8.33
C ILE A 141 8.70 16.37 -7.74
N HIS A 142 8.68 15.05 -7.94
CA HIS A 142 9.65 14.12 -7.36
C HIS A 142 10.62 13.54 -8.39
N LEU A 143 11.13 14.39 -9.28
CA LEU A 143 12.01 13.96 -10.39
C LEU A 143 13.36 13.39 -9.94
N ASN A 144 13.82 13.75 -8.74
CA ASN A 144 15.08 13.25 -8.20
C ASN A 144 14.95 11.92 -7.44
N THR A 145 13.73 11.44 -7.19
CA THR A 145 13.50 10.15 -6.54
C THR A 145 13.81 9.01 -7.52
N PRO A 146 14.62 8.00 -7.17
CA PRO A 146 14.82 6.83 -8.02
C PRO A 146 13.49 6.15 -8.41
N ARG A 147 13.42 5.57 -9.62
CA ARG A 147 12.23 4.85 -10.10
C ARG A 147 12.28 3.35 -9.84
N THR A 148 13.48 2.84 -9.57
CA THR A 148 13.73 1.44 -9.31
C THR A 148 14.13 1.26 -7.85
N TYR A 149 14.07 0.04 -7.35
CA TYR A 149 14.50 -0.26 -5.98
C TYR A 149 15.98 0.09 -5.76
N PHE A 150 16.30 0.47 -4.53
CA PHE A 150 17.66 0.79 -4.09
C PHE A 150 17.80 0.56 -2.57
N MET A 151 19.01 0.43 -2.09
CA MET A 151 19.26 0.31 -0.65
C MET A 151 19.44 1.68 -0.01
N ARG A 152 18.82 1.88 1.14
CA ARG A 152 18.92 3.10 1.94
C ARG A 152 18.96 2.72 3.43
N LYS A 153 20.06 3.05 4.10
CA LYS A 153 20.29 2.72 5.53
C LYS A 153 19.92 1.26 5.88
N GLY A 154 20.39 0.29 5.10
CA GLY A 154 20.12 -1.13 5.37
C GLY A 154 18.76 -1.65 4.95
N VAL A 155 17.81 -0.79 4.60
CA VAL A 155 16.46 -1.14 4.16
C VAL A 155 16.35 -1.00 2.63
N MET A 156 15.62 -1.91 1.98
CA MET A 156 15.32 -1.82 0.56
C MET A 156 14.17 -0.84 0.32
N GLU A 157 14.42 0.21 -0.43
CA GLU A 157 13.38 1.11 -0.91
C GLU A 157 12.78 0.60 -2.22
N ILE A 158 11.46 0.43 -2.27
CA ILE A 158 10.69 -0.02 -3.44
C ILE A 158 9.71 1.09 -3.81
N PRO A 159 10.08 2.04 -4.67
CA PRO A 159 9.22 3.16 -5.05
C PRO A 159 7.98 2.70 -5.82
N ALA A 160 6.92 3.51 -5.75
CA ALA A 160 5.75 3.33 -6.61
C ALA A 160 6.13 3.43 -8.08
N SER A 161 5.48 2.65 -8.93
CA SER A 161 5.80 2.60 -10.36
C SER A 161 5.34 3.85 -11.10
N VAL A 162 6.24 4.40 -11.91
CA VAL A 162 5.97 5.53 -12.81
C VAL A 162 6.57 5.27 -14.18
N THR A 163 6.01 5.89 -15.21
CA THR A 163 6.57 5.81 -16.56
C THR A 163 7.98 6.43 -16.65
N PRO A 164 8.85 5.98 -17.59
CA PRO A 164 10.27 6.33 -17.60
C PRO A 164 10.59 7.82 -17.69
N ILE A 165 9.95 8.58 -18.56
CA ILE A 165 10.35 9.95 -18.89
C ILE A 165 9.47 10.95 -18.14
N ILE A 166 8.17 10.86 -18.35
CA ILE A 166 7.21 11.84 -17.81
C ILE A 166 6.79 11.54 -16.37
N ARG A 167 7.29 10.45 -15.79
CA ARG A 167 7.00 10.09 -14.40
C ARG A 167 5.49 10.01 -14.06
N PHE A 168 4.68 9.62 -15.05
CA PHE A 168 3.25 9.43 -14.83
C PHE A 168 3.01 8.22 -13.93
N PRO A 169 2.25 8.37 -12.83
CA PRO A 169 2.07 7.29 -11.85
C PRO A 169 1.16 6.18 -12.38
N LEU A 170 1.58 4.93 -12.16
CA LEU A 170 0.83 3.73 -12.52
C LEU A 170 0.12 3.16 -11.28
N PHE A 171 -1.04 3.70 -10.97
CA PHE A 171 -1.86 3.30 -9.83
C PHE A 171 -3.35 3.28 -10.21
N TRP A 172 -4.22 2.90 -9.28
CA TRP A 172 -5.64 2.67 -9.52
C TRP A 172 -6.36 3.82 -10.27
N LEU A 173 -6.05 5.09 -9.93
CA LEU A 173 -6.67 6.23 -10.59
C LEU A 173 -6.32 6.31 -12.08
N ALA A 174 -5.08 5.97 -12.44
CA ALA A 174 -4.67 5.90 -13.84
C ALA A 174 -5.38 4.76 -14.57
N LEU A 175 -5.52 3.60 -13.93
CA LEU A 175 -6.25 2.46 -14.48
C LEU A 175 -7.71 2.79 -14.75
N HIS A 176 -8.38 3.50 -13.83
CA HIS A 176 -9.78 3.89 -13.99
C HIS A 176 -10.04 4.98 -15.03
N ASN A 177 -9.05 5.85 -15.29
CA ASN A 177 -9.26 7.03 -16.14
C ASN A 177 -8.60 6.92 -17.53
N LEU A 178 -7.83 5.88 -17.77
CA LEU A 178 -7.20 5.65 -19.07
C LEU A 178 -7.84 4.47 -19.79
N PRO A 179 -7.89 4.48 -21.13
CA PRO A 179 -8.19 3.29 -21.89
C PRO A 179 -7.24 2.14 -21.51
N GLU A 180 -7.79 0.95 -21.30
CA GLU A 180 -7.03 -0.23 -20.86
C GLU A 180 -5.77 -0.50 -21.73
N SER A 181 -5.90 -0.34 -23.05
CA SER A 181 -4.79 -0.50 -23.98
C SER A 181 -3.64 0.48 -23.73
N ILE A 182 -3.95 1.72 -23.33
CA ILE A 182 -2.94 2.74 -23.00
C ILE A 182 -2.28 2.38 -21.67
N TYR A 183 -3.07 2.02 -20.66
CA TYR A 183 -2.52 1.60 -19.37
C TYR A 183 -1.61 0.38 -19.52
N TYR A 184 -2.04 -0.64 -20.25
CA TYR A 184 -1.23 -1.82 -20.57
C TYR A 184 0.07 -1.47 -21.32
N TRP A 185 -0.01 -0.59 -22.34
CA TRP A 185 1.15 -0.11 -23.05
C TRP A 185 2.15 0.61 -22.13
N MET A 186 1.67 1.39 -21.16
CA MET A 186 2.50 2.09 -20.19
C MET A 186 3.17 1.13 -19.20
N THR A 187 2.44 0.15 -18.68
CA THR A 187 2.96 -0.83 -17.70
C THR A 187 4.07 -1.71 -18.31
N ASN A 188 4.01 -2.01 -19.59
CA ASN A 188 5.07 -2.75 -20.27
C ASN A 188 6.38 -1.98 -20.49
N ARG A 189 6.46 -0.72 -20.08
CA ARG A 189 7.65 0.15 -20.25
C ARG A 189 8.31 0.53 -18.92
N VAL A 190 7.86 -0.03 -17.83
CA VAL A 190 8.37 0.21 -16.46
C VAL A 190 9.28 -0.92 -15.98
#